data_365f16289d0fd02aff3255ee67581fca
#
_entry.id   365f16289d0fd02aff3255ee67581fca
#
_cell.length_a   1.000
_cell.length_b   1.000
_cell.length_c   1.000
_cell.angle_alpha   90.00
_cell.angle_beta   90.00
_cell.angle_gamma   90.00
#
_symmetry.space_group_name_H-M   'P 1'
#
loop_
_entity.id
_entity.type
_entity.pdbx_description
1 polymer ?
#
loop_
_entity_poly.entity_id
_entity_poly.type
_entity_poly.pdbx_seq_one_letter_code
_entity_poly.pdbx_strand_id
1 'polypeptide(L)'
;MAGWLQTRGFQTEFVGITTTGDVDRRALTQIGGTGVFVGAVREALYDRRVDVAVHSLKDLPTAPESGLEVAATPPREDTRDVLIGRTLDTLRDGDRIGTGSPRRALQLVELARRLGVELDVVEIRGNVDTRIGHAAQGRVSAVVLAAAGLRRLGRLPGESATEGDDSITSVNGLAAQILSVDDMIPAPGQGALGLEIHESLREPAAAAVRSLDDLAARSETLAERAFLATLEAGCTAPVGARAELVGVRGTDLDLTLRVVIGRTVLDNLSESITTPFPMRRKLVGTLTDPDRFGAEAAVSVLAELRTPQRARHA
;
A
#
# COMPACT_ATOMS: atom_id res chain seq x y z
N MET A 1 15.01 2.93 -11.71
CA MET A 1 16.14 2.80 -10.75
C MET A 1 17.46 2.70 -11.45
N ALA A 2 17.76 1.67 -12.25
CA ALA A 2 19.03 1.54 -12.98
C ALA A 2 19.43 2.82 -13.72
N GLY A 3 18.53 3.41 -14.52
CA GLY A 3 18.77 4.65 -15.23
C GLY A 3 19.18 5.84 -14.33
N TRP A 4 18.65 5.93 -13.12
CA TRP A 4 19.02 6.99 -12.18
C TRP A 4 20.40 6.81 -11.58
N LEU A 5 20.86 5.57 -11.36
CA LEU A 5 22.23 5.27 -10.96
C LEU A 5 23.19 5.47 -12.13
N GLN A 6 22.78 5.11 -13.35
CA GLN A 6 23.59 5.33 -14.56
C GLN A 6 23.86 6.82 -14.82
N THR A 7 22.88 7.70 -14.60
CA THR A 7 23.07 9.16 -14.69
C THR A 7 24.07 9.70 -13.66
N ARG A 8 24.38 8.93 -12.61
CA ARG A 8 25.39 9.22 -11.58
C ARG A 8 26.72 8.51 -11.83
N GLY A 9 26.90 7.92 -13.02
CA GLY A 9 28.15 7.28 -13.46
C GLY A 9 28.33 5.83 -13.01
N PHE A 10 27.30 5.18 -12.44
CA PHE A 10 27.38 3.78 -12.05
C PHE A 10 26.93 2.87 -13.20
N GLN A 11 27.69 1.82 -13.46
CA GLN A 11 27.20 0.70 -14.27
C GLN A 11 26.27 -0.15 -13.41
N THR A 12 25.16 -0.57 -13.99
CA THR A 12 24.12 -1.34 -13.26
C THR A 12 23.80 -2.61 -14.03
N GLU A 13 23.68 -3.71 -13.31
CA GLU A 13 23.18 -4.98 -13.80
C GLU A 13 21.87 -5.31 -13.08
N PHE A 14 20.87 -5.78 -13.82
CA PHE A 14 19.61 -6.22 -13.24
C PHE A 14 19.66 -7.73 -12.99
N VAL A 15 19.51 -8.12 -11.71
CA VAL A 15 19.44 -9.51 -11.28
C VAL A 15 18.03 -9.84 -10.84
N GLY A 16 17.34 -10.69 -11.59
CA GLY A 16 15.99 -11.18 -11.23
C GLY A 16 16.07 -12.25 -10.15
N ILE A 17 15.41 -12.03 -9.03
CA ILE A 17 15.28 -13.00 -7.93
C ILE A 17 13.85 -13.53 -7.90
N THR A 18 13.68 -14.86 -8.06
CA THR A 18 12.37 -15.51 -7.91
C THR A 18 12.10 -15.76 -6.43
N THR A 19 10.95 -15.29 -5.96
CA THR A 19 10.56 -15.44 -4.54
C THR A 19 9.54 -16.57 -4.36
N THR A 20 9.40 -17.06 -3.13
CA THR A 20 8.36 -18.06 -2.79
C THR A 20 6.96 -17.52 -3.09
N GLY A 21 6.73 -16.21 -2.92
CA GLY A 21 5.45 -15.57 -3.25
C GLY A 21 5.11 -15.54 -4.74
N ASP A 22 6.12 -15.65 -5.61
CA ASP A 22 5.90 -15.75 -7.06
C ASP A 22 5.46 -17.16 -7.50
N VAL A 23 5.87 -18.18 -6.75
CA VAL A 23 5.69 -19.59 -7.11
C VAL A 23 4.50 -20.23 -6.37
N ASP A 24 4.32 -19.91 -5.09
CA ASP A 24 3.30 -20.52 -4.24
C ASP A 24 1.92 -19.85 -4.45
N ARG A 25 0.92 -20.67 -4.83
CA ARG A 25 -0.45 -20.23 -5.10
C ARG A 25 -1.40 -20.31 -3.90
N ARG A 26 -0.93 -20.81 -2.75
CA ARG A 26 -1.74 -20.89 -1.52
C ARG A 26 -2.08 -19.49 -1.00
N ALA A 27 -3.09 -19.37 -0.14
CA ALA A 27 -3.45 -18.09 0.48
C ALA A 27 -2.26 -17.49 1.25
N LEU A 28 -2.02 -16.17 1.16
CA LEU A 28 -0.94 -15.50 1.90
C LEU A 28 -1.04 -15.75 3.41
N THR A 29 -2.26 -15.88 3.92
CA THR A 29 -2.55 -16.28 5.31
C THR A 29 -2.10 -17.71 5.65
N GLN A 30 -1.94 -18.58 4.64
CA GLN A 30 -1.53 -19.98 4.80
C GLN A 30 -0.02 -20.19 4.58
N ILE A 31 0.65 -19.27 3.85
CA ILE A 31 2.08 -19.40 3.50
C ILE A 31 2.97 -18.78 4.60
N GLY A 32 2.38 -18.17 5.65
CA GLY A 32 3.14 -17.62 6.78
C GLY A 32 3.58 -16.17 6.61
N GLY A 33 2.65 -15.28 6.32
CA GLY A 33 2.77 -13.85 6.67
C GLY A 33 3.80 -13.01 5.91
N THR A 34 4.35 -12.08 6.65
CA THR A 34 5.33 -11.08 6.22
C THR A 34 6.64 -11.73 5.77
N GLY A 35 7.09 -11.43 4.56
CA GLY A 35 8.41 -11.84 4.09
C GLY A 35 8.44 -12.83 2.92
N VAL A 36 7.31 -13.38 2.49
CA VAL A 36 7.24 -14.35 1.38
C VAL A 36 7.83 -13.80 0.06
N PHE A 37 7.73 -12.49 -0.16
CA PHE A 37 8.32 -11.79 -1.31
C PHE A 37 9.69 -11.18 -1.03
N VAL A 38 10.13 -11.14 0.23
CA VAL A 38 11.30 -10.36 0.67
C VAL A 38 12.47 -11.26 1.02
N GLY A 39 12.23 -12.45 1.57
CA GLY A 39 13.27 -13.34 2.10
C GLY A 39 14.38 -13.66 1.09
N ALA A 40 14.03 -14.20 -0.08
CA ALA A 40 15.02 -14.56 -1.11
C ALA A 40 15.81 -13.33 -1.64
N VAL A 41 15.17 -12.16 -1.66
CA VAL A 41 15.83 -10.92 -2.09
C VAL A 41 16.82 -10.44 -1.02
N ARG A 42 16.46 -10.52 0.27
CA ARG A 42 17.35 -10.21 1.40
C ARG A 42 18.53 -11.19 1.50
N GLU A 43 18.28 -12.49 1.27
CA GLU A 43 19.37 -13.47 1.17
C GLU A 43 20.38 -13.07 0.11
N ALA A 44 19.92 -12.58 -1.05
CA ALA A 44 20.83 -12.11 -2.09
C ALA A 44 21.66 -10.87 -1.67
N LEU A 45 21.14 -10.00 -0.80
CA LEU A 45 21.91 -8.90 -0.19
C LEU A 45 22.94 -9.44 0.83
N TYR A 46 22.54 -10.35 1.72
CA TYR A 46 23.46 -10.96 2.71
C TYR A 46 24.61 -11.72 2.03
N ASP A 47 24.30 -12.47 0.97
CA ASP A 47 25.28 -13.22 0.18
C ASP A 47 26.11 -12.33 -0.75
N ARG A 48 25.87 -11.01 -0.79
CA ARG A 48 26.56 -10.08 -1.71
C ARG A 48 26.39 -10.42 -3.18
N ARG A 49 25.31 -11.11 -3.54
CA ARG A 49 24.96 -11.37 -4.95
C ARG A 49 24.38 -10.14 -5.63
N VAL A 50 23.83 -9.23 -4.82
CA VAL A 50 23.32 -7.93 -5.24
C VAL A 50 23.76 -6.85 -4.25
N ASP A 51 23.95 -5.62 -4.72
CA ASP A 51 24.30 -4.47 -3.90
C ASP A 51 23.04 -3.72 -3.39
N VAL A 52 21.96 -3.76 -4.17
CA VAL A 52 20.71 -3.05 -3.91
C VAL A 52 19.52 -3.95 -4.21
N ALA A 53 18.64 -4.10 -3.24
CA ALA A 53 17.34 -4.72 -3.44
C ALA A 53 16.27 -3.65 -3.67
N VAL A 54 15.38 -3.89 -4.65
CA VAL A 54 14.27 -3.00 -4.96
C VAL A 54 12.96 -3.67 -4.57
N HIS A 55 12.28 -3.12 -3.59
CA HIS A 55 11.03 -3.64 -3.06
C HIS A 55 9.85 -2.72 -3.39
N SER A 56 8.67 -3.31 -3.59
CA SER A 56 7.42 -2.58 -3.35
C SER A 56 7.32 -2.34 -1.84
N LEU A 57 7.34 -1.11 -1.39
CA LEU A 57 7.48 -0.78 0.04
C LEU A 57 6.32 -1.32 0.90
N LYS A 58 5.12 -1.44 0.33
CA LYS A 58 3.95 -2.04 0.99
C LYS A 58 4.12 -3.54 1.32
N ASP A 59 5.02 -4.23 0.61
CA ASP A 59 5.28 -5.67 0.80
C ASP A 59 6.47 -5.92 1.73
N LEU A 60 7.22 -4.85 2.08
CA LEU A 60 8.35 -4.90 2.99
C LEU A 60 7.86 -4.86 4.45
N PRO A 61 8.27 -5.79 5.33
CA PRO A 61 7.93 -5.75 6.75
C PRO A 61 8.23 -4.40 7.38
N THR A 62 7.42 -3.98 8.37
CA THR A 62 7.64 -2.71 9.08
C THR A 62 8.77 -2.81 10.10
N ALA A 63 9.01 -4.01 10.63
CA ALA A 63 10.11 -4.26 11.55
C ALA A 63 11.47 -4.08 10.86
N PRO A 64 12.45 -3.45 11.53
CA PRO A 64 13.82 -3.36 11.04
C PRO A 64 14.43 -4.76 10.83
N GLU A 65 15.31 -4.86 9.85
CA GLU A 65 16.08 -6.07 9.59
C GLU A 65 17.55 -5.84 9.92
N SER A 66 18.15 -6.70 10.73
CA SER A 66 19.54 -6.53 11.18
C SER A 66 20.51 -6.56 10.01
N GLY A 67 21.43 -5.60 9.94
CA GLY A 67 22.43 -5.48 8.88
C GLY A 67 21.92 -4.97 7.54
N LEU A 68 20.63 -4.65 7.43
CA LEU A 68 20.03 -4.05 6.25
C LEU A 68 19.39 -2.70 6.59
N GLU A 69 19.41 -1.78 5.63
CA GLU A 69 18.70 -0.50 5.73
C GLU A 69 17.91 -0.19 4.46
N VAL A 70 16.74 0.42 4.61
CA VAL A 70 16.04 1.07 3.49
C VAL A 70 16.71 2.42 3.26
N ALA A 71 17.72 2.42 2.42
CA ALA A 71 18.60 3.57 2.18
C ALA A 71 17.90 4.70 1.42
N ALA A 72 16.92 4.38 0.57
CA ALA A 72 16.18 5.39 -0.18
C ALA A 72 14.73 4.96 -0.46
N THR A 73 13.84 5.93 -0.44
CA THR A 73 12.48 5.85 -0.97
C THR A 73 12.36 6.89 -2.09
N PRO A 74 12.53 6.49 -3.35
CA PRO A 74 12.46 7.41 -4.49
C PRO A 74 11.07 8.04 -4.68
N PRO A 75 10.92 9.05 -5.56
CA PRO A 75 9.63 9.68 -5.83
C PRO A 75 8.50 8.67 -6.00
N ARG A 76 7.41 8.92 -5.32
CA ARG A 76 6.28 8.01 -5.20
C ARG A 76 5.42 8.03 -6.45
N GLU A 77 5.00 6.86 -6.92
CA GLU A 77 4.00 6.70 -7.97
C GLU A 77 2.59 6.82 -7.35
N ASP A 78 1.56 6.95 -8.22
CA ASP A 78 0.15 7.02 -7.83
C ASP A 78 -0.22 5.93 -6.81
N THR A 79 -0.68 6.37 -5.65
CA THR A 79 -0.97 5.50 -4.52
C THR A 79 -2.31 4.79 -4.62
N ARG A 80 -3.18 5.24 -5.53
CA ARG A 80 -4.57 4.82 -5.65
C ARG A 80 -4.73 3.40 -6.15
N ASP A 81 -5.93 2.88 -5.96
CA ASP A 81 -6.38 1.62 -6.54
C ASP A 81 -7.21 1.88 -7.81
N VAL A 82 -7.27 0.90 -8.69
CA VAL A 82 -8.02 0.94 -9.95
C VAL A 82 -9.01 -0.20 -9.96
N LEU A 83 -10.29 0.11 -10.18
CA LEU A 83 -11.33 -0.87 -10.49
C LEU A 83 -11.28 -1.13 -12.00
N ILE A 84 -11.15 -2.39 -12.42
CA ILE A 84 -11.00 -2.80 -13.82
C ILE A 84 -12.08 -3.82 -14.19
N GLY A 85 -12.85 -3.55 -15.22
CA GLY A 85 -14.00 -4.33 -15.69
C GLY A 85 -15.33 -3.61 -15.44
N ARG A 86 -15.37 -2.69 -14.50
CA ARG A 86 -16.50 -1.80 -14.14
C ARG A 86 -15.99 -0.43 -13.78
N THR A 87 -16.91 0.53 -13.73
CA THR A 87 -16.79 1.84 -13.08
C THR A 87 -17.80 1.90 -11.92
N LEU A 88 -17.66 2.83 -10.99
CA LEU A 88 -18.55 2.89 -9.81
C LEU A 88 -20.03 3.05 -10.20
N ASP A 89 -20.30 3.81 -11.26
CA ASP A 89 -21.65 4.07 -11.80
C ASP A 89 -22.23 2.87 -12.57
N THR A 90 -21.40 1.89 -12.98
CA THR A 90 -21.82 0.68 -13.69
C THR A 90 -21.90 -0.56 -12.80
N LEU A 91 -21.56 -0.44 -11.50
CA LEU A 91 -21.72 -1.53 -10.53
C LEU A 91 -23.21 -1.87 -10.34
N ARG A 92 -23.50 -3.17 -10.19
CA ARG A 92 -24.87 -3.71 -10.04
C ARG A 92 -24.90 -4.80 -8.99
N ASP A 93 -26.08 -5.09 -8.48
CA ASP A 93 -26.33 -6.22 -7.60
C ASP A 93 -25.84 -7.54 -8.20
N GLY A 94 -25.11 -8.30 -7.40
CA GLY A 94 -24.53 -9.58 -7.82
C GLY A 94 -23.22 -9.46 -8.58
N ASP A 95 -22.68 -8.24 -8.84
CA ASP A 95 -21.35 -8.11 -9.45
C ASP A 95 -20.28 -8.73 -8.55
N ARG A 96 -19.46 -9.59 -9.15
CA ARG A 96 -18.35 -10.28 -8.47
C ARG A 96 -17.09 -9.48 -8.62
N ILE A 97 -16.52 -9.01 -7.50
CA ILE A 97 -15.32 -8.18 -7.50
C ILE A 97 -14.13 -8.96 -6.94
N GLY A 98 -13.14 -9.21 -7.78
CA GLY A 98 -11.96 -10.00 -7.44
C GLY A 98 -10.89 -9.18 -6.72
N THR A 99 -10.49 -9.62 -5.51
CA THR A 99 -9.33 -9.09 -4.78
C THR A 99 -8.76 -10.15 -3.83
N GLY A 100 -7.44 -10.15 -3.63
CA GLY A 100 -6.79 -10.93 -2.58
C GLY A 100 -6.39 -10.07 -1.37
N SER A 101 -6.87 -8.82 -1.29
CA SER A 101 -6.51 -7.88 -0.22
C SER A 101 -7.67 -7.69 0.74
N PRO A 102 -7.52 -8.07 2.03
CA PRO A 102 -8.54 -7.83 3.06
C PRO A 102 -8.90 -6.34 3.21
N ARG A 103 -7.94 -5.45 3.05
CA ARG A 103 -8.14 -3.99 3.04
C ARG A 103 -9.11 -3.56 1.94
N ARG A 104 -8.92 -4.07 0.71
CA ARG A 104 -9.81 -3.75 -0.41
C ARG A 104 -11.18 -4.37 -0.21
N ALA A 105 -11.24 -5.62 0.22
CA ALA A 105 -12.51 -6.32 0.49
C ALA A 105 -13.37 -5.55 1.49
N LEU A 106 -12.77 -5.11 2.61
CA LEU A 106 -13.43 -4.29 3.61
C LEU A 106 -14.05 -3.02 3.02
N GLN A 107 -13.27 -2.30 2.22
CA GLN A 107 -13.69 -1.02 1.64
C GLN A 107 -14.68 -1.19 0.48
N LEU A 108 -14.61 -2.29 -0.27
CA LEU A 108 -15.61 -2.64 -1.29
C LEU A 108 -16.99 -2.89 -0.67
N VAL A 109 -17.06 -3.57 0.47
CA VAL A 109 -18.32 -3.79 1.20
C VAL A 109 -18.91 -2.46 1.69
N GLU A 110 -18.08 -1.56 2.19
CA GLU A 110 -18.52 -0.20 2.59
C GLU A 110 -19.00 0.61 1.38
N LEU A 111 -18.24 0.58 0.28
CA LEU A 111 -18.58 1.26 -0.96
C LEU A 111 -19.90 0.76 -1.53
N ALA A 112 -20.11 -0.56 -1.56
CA ALA A 112 -21.37 -1.17 -2.00
C ALA A 112 -22.58 -0.63 -1.23
N ARG A 113 -22.48 -0.57 0.11
CA ARG A 113 -23.56 0.00 0.94
C ARG A 113 -23.84 1.47 0.62
N ARG A 114 -22.79 2.26 0.36
CA ARG A 114 -22.92 3.68 -0.01
C ARG A 114 -23.57 3.87 -1.37
N LEU A 115 -23.30 2.97 -2.31
CA LEU A 115 -23.87 2.98 -3.66
C LEU A 115 -25.26 2.32 -3.72
N GLY A 116 -25.70 1.62 -2.65
CA GLY A 116 -26.97 0.90 -2.60
C GLY A 116 -27.00 -0.35 -3.48
N VAL A 117 -25.86 -1.03 -3.63
CA VAL A 117 -25.71 -2.28 -4.41
C VAL A 117 -25.17 -3.41 -3.53
N GLU A 118 -25.47 -4.65 -3.91
CA GLU A 118 -24.93 -5.85 -3.27
C GLU A 118 -23.80 -6.43 -4.14
N LEU A 119 -22.57 -6.48 -3.61
CA LEU A 119 -21.39 -7.01 -4.29
C LEU A 119 -20.96 -8.34 -3.69
N ASP A 120 -20.55 -9.29 -4.54
CA ASP A 120 -19.87 -10.53 -4.15
C ASP A 120 -18.35 -10.32 -4.23
N VAL A 121 -17.69 -10.08 -3.10
CA VAL A 121 -16.23 -9.88 -3.06
C VAL A 121 -15.54 -11.23 -2.95
N VAL A 122 -14.82 -11.62 -4.02
CA VAL A 122 -14.20 -12.93 -4.13
C VAL A 122 -12.66 -12.87 -4.11
N GLU A 123 -12.06 -13.86 -3.46
CA GLU A 123 -10.60 -13.94 -3.41
C GLU A 123 -10.03 -14.40 -4.76
N ILE A 124 -9.10 -13.62 -5.32
CA ILE A 124 -8.33 -13.96 -6.52
C ILE A 124 -6.83 -13.86 -6.27
N ARG A 125 -6.07 -14.68 -6.98
CA ARG A 125 -4.62 -14.79 -6.90
C ARG A 125 -3.96 -14.63 -8.26
N GLY A 126 -2.63 -14.56 -8.25
CA GLY A 126 -1.79 -14.42 -9.43
C GLY A 126 -1.18 -13.03 -9.58
N ASN A 127 -0.37 -12.86 -10.61
CA ASN A 127 0.20 -11.58 -10.98
C ASN A 127 -0.85 -10.63 -11.58
N VAL A 128 -0.44 -9.42 -11.92
CA VAL A 128 -1.34 -8.39 -12.48
C VAL A 128 -2.08 -8.90 -13.72
N ASP A 129 -1.38 -9.49 -14.69
CA ASP A 129 -1.98 -9.95 -15.95
C ASP A 129 -2.97 -11.10 -15.70
N THR A 130 -2.64 -12.04 -14.81
CA THR A 130 -3.57 -13.12 -14.43
C THR A 130 -4.86 -12.58 -13.83
N ARG A 131 -4.75 -11.57 -12.92
CA ARG A 131 -5.94 -10.97 -12.27
C ARG A 131 -6.78 -10.19 -13.26
N ILE A 132 -6.19 -9.42 -14.17
CA ILE A 132 -6.92 -8.74 -15.26
C ILE A 132 -7.62 -9.79 -16.15
N GLY A 133 -6.93 -10.91 -16.42
CA GLY A 133 -7.48 -12.04 -17.18
C GLY A 133 -8.75 -12.63 -16.57
N HIS A 134 -8.94 -12.61 -15.24
CA HIS A 134 -10.18 -13.06 -14.61
C HIS A 134 -11.38 -12.17 -15.02
N ALA A 135 -11.19 -10.86 -15.09
CA ALA A 135 -12.24 -9.94 -15.54
C ALA A 135 -12.47 -10.06 -17.07
N ALA A 136 -11.40 -10.13 -17.86
CA ALA A 136 -11.48 -10.28 -19.32
C ALA A 136 -12.21 -11.58 -19.76
N GLN A 137 -12.10 -12.65 -18.97
CA GLN A 137 -12.75 -13.94 -19.20
C GLN A 137 -14.14 -14.06 -18.57
N GLY A 138 -14.64 -12.98 -17.93
CA GLY A 138 -15.95 -12.99 -17.29
C GLY A 138 -16.04 -13.86 -16.03
N ARG A 139 -14.91 -14.29 -15.45
CA ARG A 139 -14.88 -15.06 -14.19
C ARG A 139 -15.29 -14.21 -13.01
N VAL A 140 -15.00 -12.91 -13.07
CA VAL A 140 -15.45 -11.85 -12.16
C VAL A 140 -15.89 -10.66 -13.00
N SER A 141 -16.77 -9.81 -12.43
CA SER A 141 -17.24 -8.59 -13.10
C SER A 141 -16.16 -7.52 -13.16
N ALA A 142 -15.34 -7.44 -12.10
CA ALA A 142 -14.21 -6.52 -12.02
C ALA A 142 -13.13 -7.03 -11.07
N VAL A 143 -11.95 -6.41 -11.14
CA VAL A 143 -10.83 -6.62 -10.19
C VAL A 143 -10.32 -5.29 -9.69
N VAL A 144 -9.73 -5.27 -8.49
CA VAL A 144 -9.10 -4.07 -7.93
C VAL A 144 -7.58 -4.27 -7.85
N LEU A 145 -6.83 -3.40 -8.51
CA LEU A 145 -5.37 -3.42 -8.58
C LEU A 145 -4.77 -2.05 -8.24
N ALA A 146 -3.49 -2.00 -7.83
CA ALA A 146 -2.80 -0.74 -7.56
C ALA A 146 -2.38 -0.03 -8.87
N ALA A 147 -2.67 1.25 -9.00
CA ALA A 147 -2.31 2.08 -10.15
C ALA A 147 -0.80 2.02 -10.45
N ALA A 148 0.04 2.16 -9.42
CA ALA A 148 1.50 2.08 -9.54
C ALA A 148 1.99 0.79 -10.21
N GLY A 149 1.39 -0.36 -9.87
CA GLY A 149 1.73 -1.63 -10.51
C GLY A 149 1.35 -1.68 -11.98
N LEU A 150 0.17 -1.16 -12.31
CA LEU A 150 -0.32 -1.08 -13.68
C LEU A 150 0.54 -0.14 -14.54
N ARG A 151 0.93 1.03 -14.01
CA ARG A 151 1.82 1.98 -14.71
C ARG A 151 3.19 1.40 -14.96
N ARG A 152 3.83 0.77 -13.96
CA ARG A 152 5.14 0.12 -14.10
C ARG A 152 5.15 -0.98 -15.18
N LEU A 153 4.02 -1.63 -15.40
CA LEU A 153 3.84 -2.64 -16.45
C LEU A 153 3.33 -2.05 -17.78
N GLY A 154 3.16 -0.73 -17.89
CA GLY A 154 2.62 -0.09 -19.08
C GLY A 154 1.15 -0.45 -19.38
N ARG A 155 0.38 -0.88 -18.36
CA ARG A 155 -1.02 -1.28 -18.50
C ARG A 155 -1.99 -0.12 -18.22
N LEU A 156 -1.56 0.93 -17.55
CA LEU A 156 -2.36 2.13 -17.29
C LEU A 156 -1.69 3.31 -18.02
N PRO A 157 -2.37 3.94 -19.00
CA PRO A 157 -1.83 5.08 -19.74
C PRO A 157 -1.84 6.37 -18.90
N GLY A 158 -1.09 7.36 -19.37
CA GLY A 158 -1.06 8.72 -18.82
C GLY A 158 -0.07 8.91 -17.67
N GLU A 159 0.23 10.18 -17.38
CA GLU A 159 0.97 10.60 -16.20
C GLU A 159 0.12 10.42 -14.95
N SER A 160 0.74 10.44 -13.77
CA SER A 160 0.02 10.38 -12.49
C SER A 160 -0.98 11.54 -12.44
N ALA A 161 -2.28 11.22 -12.50
CA ALA A 161 -3.30 12.24 -12.30
C ALA A 161 -3.23 12.73 -10.85
N THR A 162 -3.47 14.01 -10.64
CA THR A 162 -3.54 14.60 -9.29
C THR A 162 -4.58 13.86 -8.44
N GLU A 163 -4.30 13.67 -7.15
CA GLU A 163 -5.26 13.10 -6.21
C GLU A 163 -6.55 13.94 -6.25
N GLY A 164 -7.69 13.30 -6.53
CA GLY A 164 -9.00 13.97 -6.65
C GLY A 164 -9.67 13.80 -8.02
N ASP A 165 -8.94 13.32 -9.03
CA ASP A 165 -9.54 13.04 -10.33
C ASP A 165 -9.88 11.55 -10.45
N ASP A 166 -11.17 11.21 -10.32
CA ASP A 166 -11.74 9.88 -10.57
C ASP A 166 -11.78 9.63 -12.08
N SER A 167 -10.60 9.47 -12.68
CA SER A 167 -10.52 9.32 -14.11
C SER A 167 -10.98 7.94 -14.58
N ILE A 168 -11.99 7.94 -15.44
CA ILE A 168 -12.39 6.76 -16.21
C ILE A 168 -11.39 6.57 -17.35
N THR A 169 -10.91 5.35 -17.50
CA THR A 169 -9.90 4.97 -18.48
C THR A 169 -10.16 3.54 -18.98
N SER A 170 -9.19 2.94 -19.64
CA SER A 170 -9.24 1.53 -20.01
C SER A 170 -7.94 0.81 -19.69
N VAL A 171 -8.05 -0.46 -19.30
CA VAL A 171 -6.93 -1.37 -19.08
C VAL A 171 -7.15 -2.63 -19.89
N ASN A 172 -6.27 -2.92 -20.85
CA ASN A 172 -6.41 -4.05 -21.77
C ASN A 172 -7.79 -4.12 -22.48
N GLY A 173 -8.37 -2.97 -22.80
CA GLY A 173 -9.70 -2.87 -23.45
C GLY A 173 -10.89 -3.01 -22.50
N LEU A 174 -10.68 -3.22 -21.21
CA LEU A 174 -11.72 -3.22 -20.19
C LEU A 174 -11.92 -1.79 -19.65
N ALA A 175 -13.17 -1.40 -19.38
CA ALA A 175 -13.45 -0.17 -18.66
C ALA A 175 -12.73 -0.19 -17.32
N ALA A 176 -12.13 0.93 -16.92
CA ALA A 176 -11.42 1.03 -15.66
C ALA A 176 -11.64 2.42 -15.05
N GLN A 177 -11.63 2.49 -13.72
CA GLN A 177 -11.73 3.73 -12.97
C GLN A 177 -10.65 3.77 -11.88
N ILE A 178 -9.89 4.87 -11.85
CA ILE A 178 -8.97 5.15 -10.74
C ILE A 178 -9.85 5.63 -9.57
N LEU A 179 -9.81 4.90 -8.46
CA LEU A 179 -10.64 5.21 -7.29
C LEU A 179 -10.01 6.35 -6.48
N SER A 180 -10.83 7.27 -6.00
CA SER A 180 -10.36 8.31 -5.08
C SER A 180 -9.83 7.71 -3.79
N VAL A 181 -8.95 8.44 -3.09
CA VAL A 181 -8.47 8.03 -1.76
C VAL A 181 -9.61 7.96 -0.75
N ASP A 182 -10.66 8.77 -0.93
CA ASP A 182 -11.85 8.75 -0.07
C ASP A 182 -12.70 7.48 -0.30
N ASP A 183 -12.73 6.95 -1.53
CA ASP A 183 -13.40 5.69 -1.84
C ASP A 183 -12.58 4.48 -1.39
N MET A 184 -11.27 4.51 -1.65
CA MET A 184 -10.38 3.40 -1.37
C MET A 184 -9.03 3.89 -0.81
N ILE A 185 -8.90 3.97 0.53
CA ILE A 185 -7.64 4.31 1.18
C ILE A 185 -6.59 3.23 0.86
N PRO A 186 -5.42 3.61 0.31
CA PRO A 186 -4.36 2.68 -0.11
C PRO A 186 -3.77 1.85 1.03
N ALA A 187 -3.01 0.82 0.68
CA ALA A 187 -2.15 0.14 1.65
C ALA A 187 -0.99 1.06 2.08
N PRO A 188 -0.52 0.98 3.34
CA PRO A 188 0.70 1.69 3.77
C PRO A 188 1.86 1.40 2.82
N GLY A 189 2.53 2.44 2.32
CA GLY A 189 3.63 2.32 1.36
C GLY A 189 3.23 1.97 -0.08
N GLN A 190 1.93 1.92 -0.43
CA GLN A 190 1.52 1.69 -1.82
C GLN A 190 2.01 2.82 -2.74
N GLY A 191 2.49 2.48 -3.93
CA GLY A 191 3.08 3.41 -4.89
C GLY A 191 4.58 3.63 -4.68
N ALA A 192 5.10 3.48 -3.46
CA ALA A 192 6.51 3.67 -3.15
C ALA A 192 7.36 2.43 -3.42
N LEU A 193 8.61 2.67 -3.80
CA LEU A 193 9.69 1.68 -3.80
C LEU A 193 10.59 1.92 -2.60
N GLY A 194 11.07 0.83 -1.98
CA GLY A 194 12.15 0.86 -1.01
C GLY A 194 13.42 0.29 -1.62
N LEU A 195 14.51 1.05 -1.53
CA LEU A 195 15.85 0.59 -1.91
C LEU A 195 16.56 0.11 -0.66
N GLU A 196 16.65 -1.20 -0.49
CA GLU A 196 17.31 -1.82 0.65
C GLU A 196 18.76 -2.17 0.27
N ILE A 197 19.70 -1.84 1.14
CA ILE A 197 21.12 -2.15 0.99
C ILE A 197 21.62 -2.81 2.26
N HIS A 198 22.71 -3.54 2.15
CA HIS A 198 23.42 -4.01 3.34
C HIS A 198 24.23 -2.84 3.94
N GLU A 199 24.21 -2.69 5.26
CA GLU A 199 24.89 -1.59 5.99
C GLU A 199 26.39 -1.47 5.68
N SER A 200 27.04 -2.56 5.26
CA SER A 200 28.45 -2.54 4.87
C SER A 200 28.70 -2.20 3.38
N LEU A 201 27.67 -1.81 2.63
CA LEU A 201 27.88 -1.30 1.27
C LEU A 201 28.77 -0.06 1.33
N ARG A 202 29.87 -0.09 0.54
CA ARG A 202 30.89 0.96 0.62
C ARG A 202 30.53 2.17 -0.23
N GLU A 203 31.11 3.31 0.16
CA GLU A 203 31.10 4.51 -0.65
C GLU A 203 31.97 4.31 -1.91
N PRO A 204 31.65 4.92 -3.07
CA PRO A 204 30.56 5.89 -3.27
C PRO A 204 29.18 5.27 -3.61
N ALA A 205 29.05 3.96 -3.69
CA ALA A 205 27.81 3.29 -4.09
C ALA A 205 26.67 3.55 -3.09
N ALA A 206 26.94 3.45 -1.79
CA ALA A 206 25.96 3.72 -0.75
C ALA A 206 25.41 5.15 -0.82
N ALA A 207 26.28 6.17 -1.01
CA ALA A 207 25.85 7.55 -1.19
C ALA A 207 25.00 7.75 -2.45
N ALA A 208 25.36 7.06 -3.54
CA ALA A 208 24.58 7.12 -4.77
C ALA A 208 23.16 6.58 -4.57
N VAL A 209 22.99 5.47 -3.85
CA VAL A 209 21.66 4.94 -3.51
C VAL A 209 20.90 5.93 -2.63
N ARG A 210 21.50 6.41 -1.53
CA ARG A 210 20.87 7.38 -0.62
C ARG A 210 20.47 8.68 -1.31
N SER A 211 21.21 9.10 -2.35
CA SER A 211 20.88 10.31 -3.15
C SER A 211 19.61 10.16 -3.99
N LEU A 212 19.01 8.96 -4.07
CA LEU A 212 17.75 8.72 -4.74
C LEU A 212 16.55 8.91 -3.80
N ASP A 213 16.80 9.23 -2.53
CA ASP A 213 15.75 9.44 -1.56
C ASP A 213 14.95 10.71 -1.85
N ASP A 214 13.62 10.60 -1.75
CA ASP A 214 12.69 11.71 -1.90
C ASP A 214 12.07 12.02 -0.54
N LEU A 215 12.19 13.26 -0.08
CA LEU A 215 11.72 13.68 1.23
C LEU A 215 10.24 13.45 1.43
N ALA A 216 9.41 13.77 0.43
CA ALA A 216 7.97 13.61 0.54
C ALA A 216 7.59 12.12 0.59
N ALA A 217 8.09 11.32 -0.35
CA ALA A 217 7.83 9.88 -0.39
C ALA A 217 8.29 9.18 0.89
N ARG A 218 9.48 9.52 1.40
CA ARG A 218 10.01 8.96 2.66
C ARG A 218 9.12 9.35 3.84
N SER A 219 8.81 10.62 4.00
CA SER A 219 8.06 11.11 5.16
C SER A 219 6.64 10.54 5.19
N GLU A 220 5.95 10.54 4.05
CA GLU A 220 4.63 9.95 3.92
C GLU A 220 4.64 8.46 4.30
N THR A 221 5.59 7.71 3.73
CA THR A 221 5.66 6.26 3.95
C THR A 221 6.14 5.89 5.35
N LEU A 222 6.98 6.70 6.00
CA LEU A 222 7.35 6.52 7.40
C LEU A 222 6.12 6.63 8.29
N ALA A 223 5.30 7.69 8.14
CA ALA A 223 4.08 7.86 8.93
C ALA A 223 3.08 6.70 8.72
N GLU A 224 2.87 6.27 7.47
CA GLU A 224 1.98 5.15 7.14
C GLU A 224 2.45 3.83 7.75
N ARG A 225 3.76 3.54 7.67
CA ARG A 225 4.37 2.31 8.17
C ARG A 225 4.43 2.29 9.69
N ALA A 226 4.72 3.41 10.34
CA ALA A 226 4.69 3.54 11.79
C ALA A 226 3.27 3.33 12.34
N PHE A 227 2.25 3.87 11.66
CA PHE A 227 0.85 3.60 11.97
C PHE A 227 0.55 2.09 11.94
N LEU A 228 0.94 1.40 10.86
CA LEU A 228 0.73 -0.05 10.71
C LEU A 228 1.50 -0.85 11.79
N ALA A 229 2.76 -0.48 12.05
CA ALA A 229 3.60 -1.15 13.05
C ALA A 229 3.01 -1.05 14.45
N THR A 230 2.54 0.14 14.84
CA THR A 230 1.95 0.40 16.17
C THR A 230 0.62 -0.34 16.38
N LEU A 231 -0.12 -0.62 15.30
CA LEU A 231 -1.30 -1.47 15.36
C LEU A 231 -0.95 -2.97 15.51
N GLU A 232 0.35 -3.33 15.49
CA GLU A 232 0.82 -4.73 15.44
C GLU A 232 0.18 -5.52 14.29
N ALA A 233 -0.18 -4.82 13.22
CA ALA A 233 -0.90 -5.35 12.09
C ALA A 233 0.08 -5.73 10.97
N GLY A 234 0.00 -6.97 10.46
CA GLY A 234 0.81 -7.43 9.33
C GLY A 234 0.28 -6.93 7.98
N CYS A 235 1.02 -7.20 6.90
CA CYS A 235 0.67 -6.83 5.52
C CYS A 235 -0.68 -7.42 5.04
N THR A 236 -1.22 -8.43 5.73
CA THR A 236 -2.51 -9.06 5.46
C THR A 236 -3.67 -8.46 6.25
N ALA A 237 -3.39 -7.52 7.14
CA ALA A 237 -4.42 -6.87 7.93
C ALA A 237 -5.33 -5.96 7.06
N PRO A 238 -6.62 -5.83 7.40
CA PRO A 238 -7.53 -4.91 6.72
C PRO A 238 -7.29 -3.45 7.16
N VAL A 239 -6.08 -2.95 6.91
CA VAL A 239 -5.64 -1.59 7.25
C VAL A 239 -5.27 -0.85 5.97
N GLY A 240 -5.81 0.35 5.79
CA GLY A 240 -5.36 1.35 4.84
C GLY A 240 -4.78 2.55 5.58
N ALA A 241 -3.71 3.11 5.03
CA ALA A 241 -3.14 4.37 5.51
C ALA A 241 -2.53 5.13 4.33
N ARG A 242 -2.85 6.42 4.23
CA ARG A 242 -2.30 7.34 3.23
C ARG A 242 -1.92 8.64 3.93
N ALA A 243 -0.63 8.87 4.04
CA ALA A 243 -0.09 10.15 4.46
C ALA A 243 0.20 11.02 3.23
N GLU A 244 -0.08 12.30 3.33
CA GLU A 244 0.12 13.29 2.28
C GLU A 244 0.76 14.53 2.88
N LEU A 245 1.83 14.99 2.24
CA LEU A 245 2.47 16.24 2.59
C LEU A 245 1.59 17.39 2.08
N VAL A 246 1.04 18.18 2.99
CA VAL A 246 0.13 19.29 2.67
C VAL A 246 0.85 20.58 2.97
N GLY A 247 1.09 21.38 1.98
CA GLY A 247 1.55 22.77 1.98
C GLY A 247 2.20 23.34 3.25
N VAL A 248 2.88 24.43 3.10
CA VAL A 248 3.60 25.12 4.17
C VAL A 248 2.67 26.12 4.86
N ARG A 249 2.40 25.97 6.16
CA ARG A 249 1.96 27.08 7.00
C ARG A 249 3.19 27.66 7.72
N GLY A 250 3.71 28.75 7.19
CA GLY A 250 4.93 29.33 7.73
C GLY A 250 6.19 28.56 7.36
N THR A 251 6.94 28.07 8.37
CA THR A 251 8.17 27.26 8.18
C THR A 251 7.95 25.77 8.30
N ASP A 252 6.76 25.32 8.72
CA ASP A 252 6.47 23.92 8.99
C ASP A 252 5.64 23.29 7.87
N LEU A 253 6.04 22.10 7.47
CA LEU A 253 5.27 21.23 6.57
C LEU A 253 4.31 20.39 7.41
N ASP A 254 3.06 20.30 7.00
CA ASP A 254 2.04 19.47 7.62
C ASP A 254 1.90 18.13 6.88
N LEU A 255 1.69 17.07 7.65
CA LEU A 255 1.28 15.76 7.16
C LEU A 255 -0.18 15.53 7.49
N THR A 256 -0.94 15.12 6.50
CA THR A 256 -2.29 14.56 6.70
C THR A 256 -2.21 13.05 6.58
N LEU A 257 -2.77 12.30 7.54
CA LEU A 257 -2.87 10.84 7.52
C LEU A 257 -4.34 10.43 7.48
N ARG A 258 -4.77 9.82 6.37
CA ARG A 258 -6.08 9.17 6.24
C ARG A 258 -5.93 7.68 6.52
N VAL A 259 -6.77 7.12 7.38
CA VAL A 259 -6.70 5.71 7.75
C VAL A 259 -8.06 5.03 7.67
N VAL A 260 -8.04 3.72 7.39
CA VAL A 260 -9.19 2.82 7.54
C VAL A 260 -8.73 1.55 8.23
N ILE A 261 -9.52 1.09 9.19
CA ILE A 261 -9.23 -0.11 9.99
C ILE A 261 -10.44 -1.02 10.00
N GLY A 262 -10.21 -2.31 9.73
CA GLY A 262 -11.21 -3.36 9.88
C GLY A 262 -11.19 -3.98 11.29
N ARG A 263 -12.31 -4.57 11.68
CA ARG A 263 -12.51 -5.15 13.02
C ARG A 263 -11.48 -6.22 13.38
N THR A 264 -11.06 -7.06 12.44
CA THR A 264 -10.12 -8.17 12.68
C THR A 264 -8.72 -7.73 13.15
N VAL A 265 -8.34 -6.47 12.95
CA VAL A 265 -7.09 -5.91 13.52
C VAL A 265 -7.15 -5.88 15.04
N LEU A 266 -8.34 -5.90 15.60
CA LEU A 266 -8.65 -5.65 17.02
C LEU A 266 -9.09 -6.93 17.75
N ASP A 267 -9.17 -8.05 17.04
CA ASP A 267 -9.59 -9.34 17.64
C ASP A 267 -8.61 -9.82 18.74
N ASN A 268 -7.38 -9.29 18.77
CA ASN A 268 -6.40 -9.51 19.84
C ASN A 268 -6.63 -8.60 21.06
N LEU A 269 -7.49 -7.57 20.94
CA LEU A 269 -7.90 -6.73 22.05
C LEU A 269 -9.12 -7.37 22.69
N SER A 270 -8.96 -7.95 23.87
CA SER A 270 -9.98 -8.73 24.61
C SER A 270 -11.20 -7.92 25.08
N GLU A 271 -11.47 -6.75 24.54
CA GLU A 271 -12.52 -5.83 24.96
C GLU A 271 -13.68 -5.77 23.97
N SER A 272 -14.90 -5.63 24.48
CA SER A 272 -16.13 -5.46 23.69
C SER A 272 -16.12 -4.13 22.95
N ILE A 273 -15.79 -4.16 21.65
CA ILE A 273 -15.73 -2.96 20.80
C ILE A 273 -17.11 -2.70 20.21
N THR A 274 -17.70 -1.55 20.51
CA THR A 274 -19.02 -1.12 20.03
C THR A 274 -18.98 -0.18 18.82
N THR A 275 -17.77 0.21 18.39
CA THR A 275 -17.58 1.15 17.26
C THR A 275 -17.98 0.50 15.93
N PRO A 276 -18.74 1.19 15.05
CA PRO A 276 -19.04 0.72 13.70
C PRO A 276 -17.77 0.53 12.88
N PHE A 277 -17.71 -0.55 12.09
CA PHE A 277 -16.62 -0.83 11.17
C PHE A 277 -17.08 -0.80 9.70
N PRO A 278 -16.21 -0.38 8.77
CA PRO A 278 -14.83 0.08 8.97
C PRO A 278 -14.74 1.42 9.68
N MET A 279 -13.71 1.61 10.50
CA MET A 279 -13.42 2.90 11.12
C MET A 279 -12.51 3.70 10.20
N ARG A 280 -12.91 4.92 9.84
CA ARG A 280 -12.11 5.87 9.06
C ARG A 280 -11.75 7.09 9.90
N ARG A 281 -10.52 7.58 9.77
CA ARG A 281 -10.05 8.82 10.40
C ARG A 281 -9.15 9.62 9.46
N LYS A 282 -9.16 10.93 9.68
CA LYS A 282 -8.19 11.87 9.11
C LYS A 282 -7.52 12.58 10.26
N LEU A 283 -6.21 12.47 10.32
CA LEU A 283 -5.36 13.08 11.33
C LEU A 283 -4.41 14.07 10.65
N VAL A 284 -4.00 15.11 11.37
CA VAL A 284 -3.06 16.12 10.89
C VAL A 284 -1.94 16.26 11.91
N GLY A 285 -0.71 16.28 11.44
CA GLY A 285 0.50 16.44 12.24
C GLY A 285 1.58 17.20 11.48
N THR A 286 2.68 17.46 12.13
CA THR A 286 3.83 18.15 11.54
C THR A 286 4.84 17.17 10.95
N LEU A 287 5.61 17.61 9.95
CA LEU A 287 6.64 16.80 9.29
C LEU A 287 7.87 16.54 10.18
N THR A 288 7.98 17.16 11.34
CA THR A 288 9.21 17.13 12.19
C THR A 288 9.65 15.70 12.53
N ASP A 289 8.69 14.80 12.77
CA ASP A 289 8.94 13.38 13.05
C ASP A 289 7.78 12.54 12.49
N PRO A 290 7.84 12.14 11.20
CA PRO A 290 6.76 11.40 10.55
C PRO A 290 6.49 10.04 11.19
N ASP A 291 7.52 9.35 11.65
CA ASP A 291 7.43 8.03 12.28
C ASP A 291 6.66 8.14 13.61
N ARG A 292 7.06 9.09 14.45
CA ARG A 292 6.36 9.40 15.69
C ARG A 292 4.91 9.82 15.45
N PHE A 293 4.66 10.67 14.46
CA PHE A 293 3.28 11.08 14.10
C PHE A 293 2.42 9.88 13.74
N GLY A 294 2.92 8.95 12.91
CA GLY A 294 2.20 7.73 12.56
C GLY A 294 1.89 6.85 13.77
N ALA A 295 2.87 6.68 14.67
CA ALA A 295 2.70 5.90 15.90
C ALA A 295 1.67 6.55 16.85
N GLU A 296 1.75 7.85 17.11
CA GLU A 296 0.79 8.58 17.95
C GLU A 296 -0.62 8.56 17.37
N ALA A 297 -0.75 8.63 16.03
CA ALA A 297 -2.02 8.48 15.34
C ALA A 297 -2.66 7.10 15.60
N ALA A 298 -1.87 6.02 15.56
CA ALA A 298 -2.36 4.68 15.85
C ALA A 298 -2.80 4.54 17.32
N VAL A 299 -2.01 5.05 18.28
CA VAL A 299 -2.37 5.06 19.69
C VAL A 299 -3.67 5.82 19.94
N SER A 300 -3.86 6.99 19.31
CA SER A 300 -5.09 7.78 19.41
C SER A 300 -6.31 7.00 18.90
N VAL A 301 -6.17 6.35 17.75
CA VAL A 301 -7.25 5.54 17.16
C VAL A 301 -7.59 4.33 18.04
N LEU A 302 -6.58 3.64 18.59
CA LEU A 302 -6.78 2.52 19.52
C LEU A 302 -7.47 2.98 20.81
N ALA A 303 -7.13 4.16 21.34
CA ALA A 303 -7.78 4.73 22.51
C ALA A 303 -9.27 5.05 22.26
N GLU A 304 -9.60 5.60 21.09
CA GLU A 304 -11.01 5.83 20.71
C GLU A 304 -11.81 4.51 20.67
N LEU A 305 -11.21 3.44 20.15
CA LEU A 305 -11.86 2.12 20.04
C LEU A 305 -12.10 1.47 21.40
N ARG A 306 -11.25 1.74 22.39
CA ARG A 306 -11.37 1.25 23.77
C ARG A 306 -12.36 2.05 24.62
N THR A 307 -12.71 3.28 24.20
CA THR A 307 -13.63 4.12 24.95
C THR A 307 -15.07 3.75 24.63
N PRO A 308 -15.90 3.27 25.61
CA PRO A 308 -17.30 3.01 25.37
C PRO A 308 -17.98 4.28 24.87
N GLN A 309 -18.64 4.24 23.72
CA GLN A 309 -19.50 5.35 23.30
C GLN A 309 -20.59 5.53 24.35
N ARG A 310 -20.45 6.52 25.23
CA ARG A 310 -21.57 6.99 26.04
C ARG A 310 -22.67 7.37 25.06
N ALA A 311 -23.80 6.71 25.19
CA ALA A 311 -24.98 6.95 24.38
C ALA A 311 -25.22 8.47 24.28
N ARG A 312 -25.03 9.03 23.11
CA ARG A 312 -25.53 10.36 22.77
C ARG A 312 -27.02 10.22 22.51
N HIS A 313 -27.79 10.05 23.60
CA HIS A 313 -29.21 10.29 23.64
C HIS A 313 -29.40 11.49 24.57
N ALA A 314 -29.58 12.64 23.95
CA ALA A 314 -30.29 13.80 24.48
C ALA A 314 -30.84 14.57 23.27
#